data_4e3ad6663a0c51d2ff1522922db49eb9
#
_entry.id   4e3ad6663a0c51d2ff1522922db49eb9
#
_cell.length_a   1.000
_cell.length_b   1.000
_cell.length_c   1.000
_cell.angle_alpha   90.00
_cell.angle_beta   90.00
_cell.angle_gamma   90.00
#
_symmetry.space_group_name_H-M   'P 1'
#
loop_
_entity.id
_entity.type
_entity.pdbx_description
1 polymer ?
#
loop_
_entity_poly.entity_id
_entity_poly.type
_entity_poly.pdbx_seq_one_letter_code
_entity_poly.pdbx_strand_id
1 'polypeptide(L)'
;MKKMKRVVAGAGLLGLPMLCVSAYAQSSGVTLLGVVDSAVTYQSHASTNGNSVMGLQQGGEGFLSGSRFTIKGNEDLGNGMSAGFTLENGFLADTGKLDQQGQLFGRQAFVRLTSNSLGEIALGRQYTTANTMLYFVDPLGVGAAPSNAWMVFLTGQRYDNAITYSKAMGPVWVIAEYAFGETAGNSSATSSTSFGVQYQSGPVTAVGDFQQTRDAQSRAARIYLGGVKWKIGKTTLFGNYIHSQRDSNFDSSKGGTDTATITSMTTAATPGNRAAFNSQFATRRQDDFFTLAATYELTPALSVIGSFMYDRTQADGFNGSRKTAYAVLDYNFSKRTDAYLAGAYDWVGGDWNGVFASDTTNWAGGTGRKLNGQSNQTTVMVGLRHKF
;
A
#
# COMPACT_ATOMS: atom_id res chain seq x y z
N MET A 1 -20.35 -44.31 0.27
CA MET A 1 -20.76 -42.89 0.34
C MET A 1 -19.73 -42.10 1.17
N LYS A 2 -18.75 -41.47 0.53
CA LYS A 2 -17.74 -40.63 1.20
C LYS A 2 -18.23 -39.19 1.18
N LYS A 3 -18.45 -38.59 2.34
CA LYS A 3 -18.80 -37.16 2.50
C LYS A 3 -17.60 -36.28 2.13
N MET A 4 -17.72 -35.60 1.02
CA MET A 4 -16.79 -34.50 0.66
C MET A 4 -17.03 -33.31 1.57
N LYS A 5 -16.06 -32.98 2.40
CA LYS A 5 -16.04 -31.72 3.15
C LYS A 5 -15.73 -30.57 2.17
N ARG A 6 -16.70 -29.69 1.96
CA ARG A 6 -16.50 -28.43 1.22
C ARG A 6 -15.69 -27.48 2.11
N VAL A 7 -14.46 -27.20 1.72
CA VAL A 7 -13.68 -26.09 2.26
C VAL A 7 -14.14 -24.84 1.51
N VAL A 8 -14.84 -23.95 2.23
CA VAL A 8 -15.19 -22.62 1.74
C VAL A 8 -13.99 -21.74 2.00
N ALA A 9 -13.21 -21.47 0.96
CA ALA A 9 -12.16 -20.45 1.00
C ALA A 9 -12.81 -19.09 0.74
N GLY A 10 -12.86 -18.25 1.77
CA GLY A 10 -13.25 -16.85 1.68
C GLY A 10 -12.19 -16.09 0.88
N ALA A 11 -12.62 -15.47 -0.21
CA ALA A 11 -11.74 -14.87 -1.20
C ALA A 11 -11.43 -13.43 -0.89
N GLY A 12 -10.18 -13.16 -0.54
CA GLY A 12 -9.54 -11.87 -0.79
C GLY A 12 -8.53 -12.05 -1.93
N LEU A 13 -8.99 -12.08 -3.17
CA LEU A 13 -8.13 -12.18 -4.35
C LEU A 13 -7.69 -10.80 -4.82
N LEU A 14 -6.70 -10.24 -4.19
CA LEU A 14 -5.90 -9.14 -4.74
C LEU A 14 -4.51 -9.70 -5.06
N GLY A 15 -4.06 -9.49 -6.30
CA GLY A 15 -2.92 -10.14 -6.90
C GLY A 15 -1.58 -9.96 -6.19
N LEU A 16 -1.31 -10.85 -5.28
CA LEU A 16 0.01 -11.20 -4.81
C LEU A 16 0.28 -12.66 -5.15
N PRO A 17 1.54 -13.12 -5.18
CA PRO A 17 1.87 -14.45 -5.60
C PRO A 17 1.07 -15.48 -4.81
N MET A 18 0.26 -16.22 -5.51
CA MET A 18 -0.49 -17.35 -4.98
C MET A 18 0.50 -18.41 -4.51
N LEU A 19 0.76 -18.48 -3.21
CA LEU A 19 1.37 -19.66 -2.58
C LEU A 19 0.30 -20.76 -2.46
N CYS A 20 -0.25 -21.19 -3.58
CA CYS A 20 -0.91 -22.47 -3.69
C CYS A 20 0.03 -23.38 -4.47
N VAL A 21 0.74 -24.24 -3.77
CA VAL A 21 1.36 -25.43 -4.37
C VAL A 21 0.23 -26.37 -4.74
N SER A 22 -0.45 -26.07 -5.85
CA SER A 22 -1.23 -27.03 -6.60
C SER A 22 -0.34 -27.39 -7.77
N ALA A 23 0.12 -28.63 -7.80
CA ALA A 23 0.76 -29.22 -8.97
C ALA A 23 -0.28 -29.33 -10.10
N TYR A 24 -0.61 -28.20 -10.72
CA TYR A 24 -1.20 -28.15 -12.05
C TYR A 24 -0.06 -27.94 -13.03
N ALA A 25 -0.03 -28.72 -14.08
CA ALA A 25 0.77 -28.42 -15.26
C ALA A 25 0.43 -26.96 -15.64
N GLN A 26 1.32 -26.03 -15.37
CA GLN A 26 1.11 -24.61 -15.59
C GLN A 26 1.30 -24.38 -17.08
N SER A 27 0.17 -24.40 -17.82
CA SER A 27 0.19 -24.15 -19.26
C SER A 27 0.76 -22.77 -19.54
N SER A 28 1.65 -22.68 -20.51
CA SER A 28 2.14 -21.39 -21.02
C SER A 28 0.94 -20.56 -21.51
N GLY A 29 0.89 -19.30 -21.12
CA GLY A 29 -0.21 -18.44 -21.50
C GLY A 29 -0.11 -17.01 -20.97
N VAL A 30 -1.00 -16.15 -21.51
CA VAL A 30 -1.18 -14.78 -21.05
C VAL A 30 -2.57 -14.62 -20.46
N THR A 31 -2.65 -14.02 -19.29
CA THR A 31 -3.90 -13.77 -18.58
C THR A 31 -4.09 -12.26 -18.37
N LEU A 32 -5.30 -11.77 -18.64
CA LEU A 32 -5.73 -10.42 -18.30
C LEU A 32 -6.58 -10.47 -17.02
N LEU A 33 -6.23 -9.65 -16.05
CA LEU A 33 -6.92 -9.50 -14.77
C LEU A 33 -7.16 -8.02 -14.52
N GLY A 34 -8.15 -7.68 -13.69
CA GLY A 34 -8.32 -6.28 -13.32
C GLY A 34 -9.34 -6.04 -12.22
N VAL A 35 -9.42 -4.77 -11.84
CA VAL A 35 -10.39 -4.25 -10.87
C VAL A 35 -10.83 -2.88 -11.37
N VAL A 36 -12.13 -2.64 -11.39
CA VAL A 36 -12.73 -1.31 -11.51
C VAL A 36 -13.47 -1.03 -10.22
N ASP A 37 -13.10 0.05 -9.55
CA ASP A 37 -13.69 0.51 -8.28
C ASP A 37 -14.01 2.00 -8.42
N SER A 38 -15.25 2.39 -8.13
CA SER A 38 -15.72 3.77 -8.22
C SER A 38 -16.74 4.05 -7.14
N ALA A 39 -16.68 5.25 -6.54
CA ALA A 39 -17.54 5.63 -5.42
C ALA A 39 -18.02 7.07 -5.51
N VAL A 40 -19.27 7.30 -5.12
CA VAL A 40 -19.74 8.63 -4.74
C VAL A 40 -19.20 8.94 -3.35
N THR A 41 -18.49 10.06 -3.23
CA THR A 41 -17.77 10.45 -2.02
C THR A 41 -18.24 11.81 -1.54
N TYR A 42 -18.49 11.90 -0.23
CA TYR A 42 -18.61 13.15 0.51
C TYR A 42 -17.38 13.35 1.38
N GLN A 43 -16.79 14.55 1.35
CA GLN A 43 -15.71 14.96 2.24
C GLN A 43 -16.04 16.30 2.90
N SER A 44 -15.97 16.34 4.24
CA SER A 44 -15.96 17.59 4.97
C SER A 44 -14.57 18.25 4.91
N HIS A 45 -14.48 19.54 5.19
CA HIS A 45 -13.22 20.28 5.25
C HIS A 45 -12.33 20.07 3.99
N ALA A 46 -12.97 20.04 2.83
CA ALA A 46 -12.32 19.82 1.54
C ALA A 46 -11.68 21.09 0.96
N SER A 47 -11.84 22.24 1.61
CA SER A 47 -11.21 23.51 1.25
C SER A 47 -10.61 24.21 2.46
N THR A 48 -9.78 25.22 2.23
CA THR A 48 -9.20 26.08 3.28
C THR A 48 -10.26 26.80 4.13
N ASN A 49 -11.43 27.06 3.56
CA ASN A 49 -12.56 27.67 4.25
C ASN A 49 -13.44 26.65 4.99
N GLY A 50 -13.05 25.38 5.04
CA GLY A 50 -13.80 24.32 5.68
C GLY A 50 -15.02 23.82 4.90
N ASN A 51 -15.19 24.21 3.63
CA ASN A 51 -16.29 23.73 2.81
C ASN A 51 -16.18 22.22 2.53
N SER A 52 -17.34 21.58 2.38
CA SER A 52 -17.43 20.19 1.96
C SER A 52 -17.45 20.05 0.44
N VAL A 53 -17.13 18.86 -0.05
CA VAL A 53 -17.25 18.47 -1.46
C VAL A 53 -17.96 17.13 -1.57
N MET A 54 -18.74 16.96 -2.64
CA MET A 54 -19.31 15.69 -3.05
C MET A 54 -19.01 15.47 -4.54
N GLY A 55 -18.60 14.25 -4.88
CA GLY A 55 -18.26 13.92 -6.26
C GLY A 55 -18.12 12.43 -6.49
N LEU A 56 -17.99 12.05 -7.76
CA LEU A 56 -17.57 10.70 -8.10
C LEU A 56 -16.06 10.62 -7.99
N GLN A 57 -15.58 9.66 -7.25
CA GLN A 57 -14.15 9.37 -7.12
C GLN A 57 -13.83 7.99 -7.66
N GLN A 58 -12.68 7.87 -8.23
CA GLN A 58 -12.14 6.65 -8.75
C GLN A 58 -11.61 5.73 -7.63
N GLY A 59 -11.42 4.45 -7.94
CA GLY A 59 -10.94 3.47 -6.99
C GLY A 59 -9.52 3.70 -6.46
N GLY A 60 -8.66 4.50 -7.12
CA GLY A 60 -7.36 4.93 -6.57
C GLY A 60 -7.52 5.83 -5.37
N GLU A 61 -8.62 6.56 -5.32
CA GLU A 61 -9.12 7.37 -4.21
C GLU A 61 -10.28 6.69 -3.47
N GLY A 62 -10.75 5.54 -3.98
CA GLY A 62 -11.77 4.71 -3.38
C GLY A 62 -11.27 3.94 -2.16
N PHE A 63 -12.22 3.45 -1.37
CA PHE A 63 -11.92 2.84 -0.08
C PHE A 63 -11.34 1.44 -0.19
N LEU A 64 -11.70 0.67 -1.22
CA LEU A 64 -11.35 -0.75 -1.25
C LEU A 64 -10.17 -1.06 -2.17
N SER A 65 -10.07 -0.45 -3.36
CA SER A 65 -8.91 -0.69 -4.23
C SER A 65 -8.77 0.34 -5.35
N GLY A 66 -7.51 0.58 -5.77
CA GLY A 66 -7.22 1.35 -7.00
C GLY A 66 -7.65 0.57 -8.23
N SER A 67 -8.31 1.26 -9.18
CA SER A 67 -8.68 0.68 -10.47
C SER A 67 -7.43 0.35 -11.28
N ARG A 68 -7.37 -0.84 -11.85
CA ARG A 68 -6.20 -1.34 -12.57
C ARG A 68 -6.53 -2.48 -13.49
N PHE A 69 -5.67 -2.69 -14.48
CA PHE A 69 -5.59 -3.95 -15.20
C PHE A 69 -4.17 -4.50 -15.18
N THR A 70 -4.05 -5.81 -15.23
CA THR A 70 -2.79 -6.54 -15.14
C THR A 70 -2.72 -7.57 -16.24
N ILE A 71 -1.64 -7.55 -17.02
CA ILE A 71 -1.30 -8.58 -17.98
C ILE A 71 -0.20 -9.43 -17.36
N LYS A 72 -0.46 -10.73 -17.18
CA LYS A 72 0.52 -11.71 -16.67
C LYS A 72 0.79 -12.76 -17.73
N GLY A 73 2.06 -12.95 -18.06
CA GLY A 73 2.52 -14.06 -18.88
C GLY A 73 3.22 -15.09 -18.02
N ASN A 74 3.09 -16.35 -18.41
CA ASN A 74 3.87 -17.45 -17.82
C ASN A 74 4.20 -18.48 -18.91
N GLU A 75 5.43 -18.99 -18.87
CA GLU A 75 5.95 -20.04 -19.73
C GLU A 75 6.55 -21.14 -18.86
N ASP A 76 6.13 -22.38 -19.07
CA ASP A 76 6.76 -23.53 -18.42
C ASP A 76 8.04 -23.91 -19.22
N LEU A 77 9.18 -23.85 -18.55
CA LEU A 77 10.49 -24.20 -19.12
C LEU A 77 10.86 -25.66 -18.85
N GLY A 78 9.98 -26.41 -18.19
CA GLY A 78 10.25 -27.78 -17.76
C GLY A 78 11.13 -27.88 -16.51
N ASN A 79 11.27 -29.08 -15.98
CA ASN A 79 12.09 -29.39 -14.80
C ASN A 79 11.79 -28.54 -13.55
N GLY A 80 10.54 -28.07 -13.41
CA GLY A 80 10.12 -27.22 -12.29
C GLY A 80 10.60 -25.79 -12.40
N MET A 81 10.95 -25.33 -13.59
CA MET A 81 11.30 -23.94 -13.90
C MET A 81 10.21 -23.28 -14.73
N SER A 82 9.98 -21.99 -14.52
CA SER A 82 9.11 -21.16 -15.34
C SER A 82 9.68 -19.76 -15.50
N ALA A 83 9.39 -19.12 -16.64
CA ALA A 83 9.64 -17.71 -16.88
C ALA A 83 8.29 -16.98 -16.97
N GLY A 84 8.26 -15.70 -16.62
CA GLY A 84 7.03 -14.93 -16.70
C GLY A 84 7.26 -13.44 -16.64
N PHE A 85 6.19 -12.69 -16.84
CA PHE A 85 6.18 -11.24 -16.68
C PHE A 85 4.90 -10.77 -16.00
N THR A 86 4.94 -9.58 -15.45
CA THR A 86 3.78 -8.85 -14.93
C THR A 86 3.87 -7.41 -15.41
N LEU A 87 2.81 -6.94 -16.08
CA LEU A 87 2.62 -5.55 -16.48
C LEU A 87 1.30 -5.08 -15.89
N GLU A 88 1.33 -4.14 -14.94
CA GLU A 88 0.15 -3.64 -14.23
C GLU A 88 0.01 -2.14 -14.41
N ASN A 89 -1.10 -1.73 -14.99
CA ASN A 89 -1.51 -0.34 -15.16
C ASN A 89 -2.52 0.06 -14.09
N GLY A 90 -2.35 1.25 -13.50
CA GLY A 90 -3.39 1.92 -12.74
C GLY A 90 -4.08 2.98 -13.59
N PHE A 91 -5.38 3.13 -13.44
CA PHE A 91 -6.14 4.15 -14.13
C PHE A 91 -7.22 4.78 -13.24
N LEU A 92 -7.63 5.98 -13.60
CA LEU A 92 -8.64 6.76 -12.92
C LEU A 92 -10.01 6.41 -13.54
N ALA A 93 -10.86 5.68 -12.79
CA ALA A 93 -12.14 5.19 -13.34
C ALA A 93 -13.16 6.30 -13.61
N ASP A 94 -13.03 7.47 -12.99
CA ASP A 94 -13.89 8.65 -13.17
C ASP A 94 -13.55 9.44 -14.43
N THR A 95 -12.28 9.44 -14.86
CA THR A 95 -11.79 10.27 -15.97
C THR A 95 -11.15 9.47 -17.11
N GLY A 96 -10.85 8.18 -16.89
CA GLY A 96 -10.15 7.33 -17.86
C GLY A 96 -8.66 7.63 -18.01
N LYS A 97 -8.09 8.52 -17.21
CA LYS A 97 -6.66 8.87 -17.26
C LYS A 97 -5.81 7.77 -16.65
N LEU A 98 -4.52 7.74 -17.01
CA LEU A 98 -3.52 6.92 -16.33
C LEU A 98 -3.31 7.45 -14.91
N ASP A 99 -3.19 6.54 -13.95
CA ASP A 99 -2.74 6.82 -12.58
C ASP A 99 -1.19 6.80 -12.50
N GLN A 100 -0.61 6.78 -11.31
CA GLN A 100 0.84 6.76 -11.07
C GLN A 100 1.62 7.73 -11.99
N GLN A 101 1.18 9.00 -12.00
CA GLN A 101 1.81 10.12 -12.75
C GLN A 101 1.85 9.93 -14.27
N GLY A 102 0.88 9.21 -14.82
CA GLY A 102 0.76 8.97 -16.24
C GLY A 102 1.64 7.83 -16.78
N GLN A 103 2.23 7.02 -15.91
CA GLN A 103 2.99 5.84 -16.31
C GLN A 103 2.06 4.73 -16.80
N LEU A 104 2.33 4.17 -18.00
CA LEU A 104 1.51 3.10 -18.60
C LEU A 104 1.48 1.83 -17.71
N PHE A 105 2.60 1.43 -17.13
CA PHE A 105 2.69 0.31 -16.19
C PHE A 105 3.26 0.76 -14.84
N GLY A 106 2.70 1.87 -14.33
CA GLY A 106 3.18 2.54 -13.12
C GLY A 106 3.02 1.74 -11.84
N ARG A 107 2.24 0.64 -11.85
CA ARG A 107 2.08 -0.22 -10.67
C ARG A 107 3.13 -1.31 -10.62
N GLN A 108 3.28 -2.10 -11.68
CA GLN A 108 4.30 -3.14 -11.79
C GLN A 108 4.71 -3.35 -13.24
N ALA A 109 6.00 -3.54 -13.50
CA ALA A 109 6.56 -3.86 -14.81
C ALA A 109 7.84 -4.67 -14.62
N PHE A 110 7.74 -6.01 -14.61
CA PHE A 110 8.90 -6.88 -14.35
C PHE A 110 8.82 -8.21 -15.09
N VAL A 111 9.98 -8.81 -15.30
CA VAL A 111 10.16 -10.20 -15.74
C VAL A 111 10.64 -11.05 -14.56
N ARG A 112 10.26 -12.32 -14.51
CA ARG A 112 10.67 -13.24 -13.46
C ARG A 112 11.12 -14.59 -14.00
N LEU A 113 12.02 -15.23 -13.26
CA LEU A 113 12.41 -16.63 -13.41
C LEU A 113 12.16 -17.34 -12.08
N THR A 114 11.37 -18.39 -12.12
CA THR A 114 10.97 -19.16 -10.93
C THR A 114 11.49 -20.58 -11.03
N SER A 115 11.99 -21.12 -9.92
CA SER A 115 12.34 -22.52 -9.75
C SER A 115 11.70 -23.09 -8.50
N ASN A 116 11.05 -24.25 -8.59
CA ASN A 116 10.43 -24.93 -7.46
C ASN A 116 11.42 -25.17 -6.30
N SER A 117 12.69 -25.38 -6.60
CA SER A 117 13.73 -25.68 -5.59
C SER A 117 14.51 -24.46 -5.15
N LEU A 118 14.76 -23.49 -6.04
CA LEU A 118 15.64 -22.35 -5.80
C LEU A 118 14.88 -21.07 -5.40
N GLY A 119 13.57 -20.95 -5.70
CA GLY A 119 12.79 -19.75 -5.48
C GLY A 119 12.63 -18.92 -6.76
N GLU A 120 12.33 -17.64 -6.61
CA GLU A 120 12.04 -16.72 -7.70
C GLU A 120 13.00 -15.52 -7.69
N ILE A 121 13.47 -15.14 -8.87
CA ILE A 121 14.14 -13.86 -9.12
C ILE A 121 13.27 -13.05 -10.06
N ALA A 122 13.03 -11.76 -9.74
CA ALA A 122 12.31 -10.84 -10.61
C ALA A 122 13.08 -9.53 -10.80
N LEU A 123 12.96 -8.94 -12.00
CA LEU A 123 13.71 -7.77 -12.45
C LEU A 123 12.75 -6.73 -13.03
N GLY A 124 12.75 -5.51 -12.51
CA GLY A 124 11.95 -4.39 -12.98
C GLY A 124 11.26 -3.62 -11.87
N ARG A 125 10.20 -2.84 -12.23
CA ARG A 125 9.41 -2.07 -11.25
C ARG A 125 8.48 -2.98 -10.47
N GLN A 126 8.61 -2.97 -9.14
CA GLN A 126 7.90 -3.87 -8.23
C GLN A 126 7.45 -3.15 -6.96
N TYR A 127 6.52 -3.77 -6.22
CA TYR A 127 6.19 -3.34 -4.85
C TYR A 127 7.38 -3.56 -3.93
N THR A 128 7.60 -2.61 -3.02
CA THR A 128 8.58 -2.75 -1.94
C THR A 128 8.26 -3.95 -1.06
N THR A 129 9.27 -4.50 -0.38
CA THR A 129 9.04 -5.61 0.56
C THR A 129 8.15 -5.16 1.71
N ALA A 130 8.29 -3.93 2.22
CA ALA A 130 7.44 -3.37 3.26
C ALA A 130 5.96 -3.29 2.83
N ASN A 131 5.69 -2.81 1.60
CA ASN A 131 4.32 -2.80 1.06
C ASN A 131 3.77 -4.23 0.93
N THR A 132 4.60 -5.16 0.50
CA THR A 132 4.24 -6.59 0.36
C THR A 132 3.94 -7.23 1.70
N MET A 133 4.72 -6.94 2.75
CA MET A 133 4.47 -7.46 4.10
C MET A 133 3.22 -6.85 4.73
N LEU A 134 2.99 -5.54 4.57
CA LEU A 134 1.77 -4.86 5.03
C LEU A 134 0.51 -5.46 4.44
N TYR A 135 0.53 -5.85 3.16
CA TYR A 135 -0.63 -6.48 2.51
C TYR A 135 -1.17 -7.68 3.30
N PHE A 136 -0.31 -8.46 3.93
CA PHE A 136 -0.73 -9.65 4.68
C PHE A 136 -1.40 -9.32 6.02
N VAL A 137 -1.15 -8.14 6.57
CA VAL A 137 -1.56 -7.73 7.93
C VAL A 137 -2.39 -6.44 7.95
N ASP A 138 -2.88 -6.00 6.79
CA ASP A 138 -3.84 -4.92 6.64
C ASP A 138 -5.20 -5.47 6.20
N PRO A 139 -6.34 -5.04 6.78
CA PRO A 139 -7.66 -5.58 6.46
C PRO A 139 -8.11 -5.30 5.02
N LEU A 140 -7.61 -4.24 4.40
CA LEU A 140 -7.90 -3.86 3.02
C LEU A 140 -6.77 -4.24 2.04
N GLY A 141 -5.73 -4.94 2.53
CA GLY A 141 -4.59 -5.36 1.71
C GLY A 141 -3.83 -4.18 1.10
N VAL A 142 -3.50 -3.16 1.91
CA VAL A 142 -2.91 -1.90 1.45
C VAL A 142 -3.76 -1.27 0.33
N GLY A 143 -5.08 -1.37 0.49
CA GLY A 143 -6.05 -0.76 -0.41
C GLY A 143 -5.98 0.76 -0.37
N ALA A 144 -6.71 1.41 -1.26
CA ALA A 144 -6.72 2.87 -1.39
C ALA A 144 -7.46 3.61 -0.26
N ALA A 145 -7.80 2.93 0.84
CA ALA A 145 -8.36 3.60 2.00
C ALA A 145 -7.41 4.73 2.43
N PRO A 146 -7.95 5.89 2.73
CA PRO A 146 -7.18 7.08 3.06
C PRO A 146 -6.17 6.90 4.20
N SER A 147 -6.49 6.05 5.14
CA SER A 147 -5.59 5.63 6.20
C SER A 147 -4.31 4.97 5.67
N ASN A 148 -4.40 4.19 4.59
CA ASN A 148 -3.26 3.54 4.00
C ASN A 148 -2.31 4.53 3.30
N ALA A 149 -2.78 5.71 2.94
CA ALA A 149 -1.92 6.76 2.40
C ALA A 149 -0.79 7.12 3.37
N TRP A 150 -1.04 7.10 4.67
CA TRP A 150 0.00 7.36 5.67
C TRP A 150 1.01 6.22 5.79
N MET A 151 0.55 4.96 5.76
CA MET A 151 1.44 3.80 5.74
C MET A 151 2.32 3.82 4.49
N VAL A 152 1.71 4.01 3.34
CA VAL A 152 2.40 4.09 2.05
C VAL A 152 3.44 5.21 2.03
N PHE A 153 3.13 6.36 2.62
CA PHE A 153 4.07 7.46 2.77
C PHE A 153 5.29 7.08 3.62
N LEU A 154 5.08 6.31 4.69
CA LEU A 154 6.17 5.87 5.55
C LEU A 154 7.04 4.81 4.89
N THR A 155 6.45 3.88 4.13
CA THR A 155 7.14 2.71 3.59
C THR A 155 7.59 2.88 2.13
N GLY A 156 6.99 3.80 1.36
CA GLY A 156 7.03 3.77 -0.10
C GLY A 156 6.24 2.59 -0.66
N GLN A 157 5.74 2.69 -1.87
CA GLN A 157 4.95 1.61 -2.48
C GLN A 157 5.78 0.73 -3.40
N ARG A 158 6.64 1.32 -4.21
CA ARG A 158 7.32 0.65 -5.32
C ARG A 158 8.70 1.18 -5.52
N TYR A 159 9.58 0.30 -6.00
CA TYR A 159 10.89 0.67 -6.50
C TYR A 159 10.99 0.43 -8.00
N ASP A 160 11.61 1.40 -8.70
CA ASP A 160 12.12 1.21 -10.05
C ASP A 160 13.47 0.49 -9.98
N ASN A 161 13.87 -0.10 -11.11
CA ASN A 161 15.21 -0.70 -11.29
C ASN A 161 15.54 -1.72 -10.20
N ALA A 162 14.52 -2.49 -9.78
CA ALA A 162 14.64 -3.43 -8.68
C ALA A 162 14.96 -4.85 -9.15
N ILE A 163 15.78 -5.54 -8.38
CA ILE A 163 15.93 -6.99 -8.38
C ILE A 163 15.38 -7.53 -7.06
N THR A 164 14.51 -8.53 -7.14
CA THR A 164 14.01 -9.25 -5.97
C THR A 164 14.40 -10.72 -6.04
N TYR A 165 14.64 -11.31 -4.88
CA TYR A 165 14.70 -12.75 -4.70
C TYR A 165 13.69 -13.15 -3.62
N SER A 166 12.89 -14.18 -3.89
CA SER A 166 11.97 -14.71 -2.91
C SER A 166 11.95 -16.23 -2.87
N LYS A 167 11.67 -16.78 -1.67
CA LYS A 167 11.59 -18.24 -1.50
C LYS A 167 10.61 -18.62 -0.38
N ALA A 168 9.76 -19.61 -0.65
CA ALA A 168 8.95 -20.28 0.35
C ALA A 168 9.69 -21.50 0.92
N MET A 169 9.68 -21.63 2.26
CA MET A 169 10.32 -22.70 3.01
C MET A 169 9.34 -23.19 4.09
N GLY A 170 8.47 -24.12 3.72
CA GLY A 170 7.37 -24.55 4.60
C GLY A 170 6.44 -23.39 4.97
N PRO A 171 6.26 -23.08 6.27
CA PRO A 171 5.39 -21.98 6.70
C PRO A 171 6.03 -20.59 6.56
N VAL A 172 7.30 -20.51 6.19
CA VAL A 172 8.05 -19.25 6.07
C VAL A 172 8.22 -18.88 4.61
N TRP A 173 7.95 -17.62 4.27
CA TRP A 173 8.31 -17.01 3.00
C TRP A 173 9.23 -15.82 3.26
N VAL A 174 10.32 -15.72 2.52
CA VAL A 174 11.29 -14.62 2.58
C VAL A 174 11.35 -13.90 1.25
N ILE A 175 11.61 -12.61 1.30
CA ILE A 175 11.88 -11.78 0.12
C ILE A 175 12.99 -10.78 0.45
N ALA A 176 13.93 -10.65 -0.47
CA ALA A 176 14.98 -9.63 -0.43
C ALA A 176 14.91 -8.81 -1.71
N GLU A 177 15.15 -7.50 -1.61
CA GLU A 177 15.08 -6.58 -2.74
C GLU A 177 16.24 -5.59 -2.70
N TYR A 178 16.79 -5.31 -3.88
CA TYR A 178 17.73 -4.23 -4.12
C TYR A 178 17.25 -3.41 -5.31
N ALA A 179 17.07 -2.10 -5.12
CA ALA A 179 16.79 -1.15 -6.20
C ALA A 179 18.04 -0.33 -6.50
N PHE A 180 18.44 -0.32 -7.77
CA PHE A 180 19.64 0.39 -8.23
C PHE A 180 19.36 1.88 -8.33
N GLY A 181 20.27 2.69 -7.78
CA GLY A 181 20.17 4.14 -7.85
C GLY A 181 20.65 4.78 -9.15
N GLU A 182 21.31 3.99 -10.00
CA GLU A 182 21.80 4.40 -11.34
C GLU A 182 22.62 5.70 -11.34
N THR A 183 23.34 5.96 -10.23
CA THR A 183 24.17 7.15 -10.07
C THR A 183 25.61 6.83 -10.46
N ALA A 184 26.11 7.45 -11.53
CA ALA A 184 27.48 7.23 -11.99
C ALA A 184 28.50 7.59 -10.90
N GLY A 185 29.44 6.69 -10.64
CA GLY A 185 30.50 6.87 -9.63
C GLY A 185 30.08 6.64 -8.18
N ASN A 186 28.79 6.38 -7.89
CA ASN A 186 28.31 6.09 -6.54
C ASN A 186 27.13 5.09 -6.58
N SER A 187 27.40 3.82 -6.46
CA SER A 187 26.40 2.76 -6.51
C SER A 187 25.43 2.75 -5.31
N SER A 188 25.78 3.42 -4.21
CA SER A 188 24.91 3.51 -3.03
C SER A 188 23.97 4.70 -3.05
N ALA A 189 24.29 5.74 -3.84
CA ALA A 189 23.42 6.90 -3.97
C ALA A 189 22.10 6.50 -4.66
N THR A 190 20.98 6.99 -4.14
CA THR A 190 19.62 6.72 -4.63
C THR A 190 19.21 5.23 -4.67
N SER A 191 19.99 4.34 -4.02
CA SER A 191 19.68 2.91 -3.94
C SER A 191 18.72 2.60 -2.79
N SER A 192 18.08 1.44 -2.87
CA SER A 192 17.25 0.90 -1.78
C SER A 192 17.56 -0.57 -1.56
N THR A 193 17.50 -0.99 -0.30
CA THR A 193 17.70 -2.39 0.11
C THR A 193 16.62 -2.76 1.09
N SER A 194 16.00 -3.91 0.91
CA SER A 194 14.98 -4.37 1.83
C SER A 194 14.94 -5.88 1.99
N PHE A 195 14.38 -6.32 3.13
CA PHE A 195 14.21 -7.72 3.46
C PHE A 195 12.93 -7.93 4.25
N GLY A 196 12.06 -8.81 3.75
CA GLY A 196 10.80 -9.17 4.38
C GLY A 196 10.72 -10.65 4.71
N VAL A 197 10.01 -10.98 5.77
CA VAL A 197 9.68 -12.35 6.18
C VAL A 197 8.21 -12.45 6.54
N GLN A 198 7.56 -13.49 6.03
CA GLN A 198 6.21 -13.90 6.42
C GLN A 198 6.26 -15.29 7.02
N TYR A 199 5.59 -15.47 8.15
CA TYR A 199 5.27 -16.78 8.72
C TYR A 199 3.77 -16.98 8.67
N GLN A 200 3.31 -18.12 8.14
CA GLN A 200 1.90 -18.47 8.10
C GLN A 200 1.71 -19.91 8.59
N SER A 201 0.94 -20.07 9.67
CA SER A 201 0.57 -21.37 10.21
C SER A 201 -0.85 -21.36 10.76
N GLY A 202 -1.70 -22.22 10.21
CA GLY A 202 -3.11 -22.27 10.58
C GLY A 202 -3.80 -20.90 10.43
N PRO A 203 -4.43 -20.38 11.50
CA PRO A 203 -5.16 -19.12 11.45
C PRO A 203 -4.27 -17.87 11.59
N VAL A 204 -2.98 -18.03 11.82
CA VAL A 204 -2.05 -16.92 12.13
C VAL A 204 -1.15 -16.65 10.94
N THR A 205 -1.02 -15.36 10.61
CA THR A 205 0.03 -14.83 9.72
C THR A 205 0.81 -13.78 10.51
N ALA A 206 2.12 -13.87 10.54
CA ALA A 206 3.01 -12.86 11.11
C ALA A 206 4.00 -12.38 10.05
N VAL A 207 4.35 -11.11 10.10
CA VAL A 207 5.31 -10.51 9.16
C VAL A 207 6.33 -9.65 9.89
N GLY A 208 7.51 -9.54 9.30
CA GLY A 208 8.53 -8.57 9.65
C GLY A 208 9.20 -8.03 8.40
N ASP A 209 9.61 -6.76 8.41
CA ASP A 209 10.33 -6.14 7.29
C ASP A 209 11.35 -5.12 7.77
N PHE A 210 12.44 -5.03 7.05
CA PHE A 210 13.42 -3.96 7.13
C PHE A 210 13.65 -3.39 5.75
N GLN A 211 13.59 -2.07 5.62
CA GLN A 211 13.83 -1.36 4.38
C GLN A 211 14.71 -0.13 4.63
N GLN A 212 15.70 0.09 3.77
CA GLN A 212 16.53 1.28 3.77
C GLN A 212 16.60 1.87 2.37
N THR A 213 16.25 3.15 2.27
CA THR A 213 16.39 3.95 1.04
C THR A 213 17.43 5.03 1.26
N ARG A 214 18.27 5.31 0.28
CA ARG A 214 19.30 6.35 0.30
C ARG A 214 18.96 7.46 -0.68
N ASP A 215 19.28 8.69 -0.33
CA ASP A 215 19.23 9.83 -1.26
C ASP A 215 20.53 9.98 -2.07
N ALA A 216 20.61 11.02 -2.89
CA ALA A 216 21.79 11.29 -3.73
C ALA A 216 23.07 11.59 -2.91
N GLN A 217 22.94 11.99 -1.65
CA GLN A 217 24.05 12.21 -0.72
C GLN A 217 24.29 10.99 0.19
N SER A 218 23.66 9.84 -0.11
CA SER A 218 23.72 8.59 0.67
C SER A 218 23.17 8.70 2.10
N ARG A 219 22.43 9.75 2.44
CA ARG A 219 21.65 9.83 3.68
C ARG A 219 20.49 8.84 3.59
N ALA A 220 20.09 8.28 4.72
CA ALA A 220 19.17 7.16 4.72
C ALA A 220 17.82 7.46 5.38
N ALA A 221 16.77 6.88 4.79
CA ALA A 221 15.50 6.60 5.47
C ALA A 221 15.42 5.09 5.73
N ARG A 222 15.09 4.71 6.97
CA ARG A 222 14.99 3.31 7.42
C ARG A 222 13.62 3.04 7.96
N ILE A 223 13.10 1.84 7.69
CA ILE A 223 11.79 1.39 8.13
C ILE A 223 11.95 0.01 8.75
N TYR A 224 11.30 -0.18 9.88
CA TYR A 224 11.14 -1.45 10.57
C TYR A 224 9.65 -1.70 10.73
N LEU A 225 9.18 -2.84 10.26
CA LEU A 225 7.78 -3.21 10.27
C LEU A 225 7.60 -4.57 10.92
N GLY A 226 6.59 -4.68 11.75
CA GLY A 226 6.10 -5.95 12.29
C GLY A 226 4.57 -5.97 12.30
N GLY A 227 4.00 -7.14 12.05
CA GLY A 227 2.54 -7.25 12.04
C GLY A 227 2.03 -8.68 12.19
N VAL A 228 0.77 -8.79 12.60
CA VAL A 228 0.07 -10.07 12.81
C VAL A 228 -1.36 -9.95 12.30
N LYS A 229 -1.81 -11.01 11.62
CA LYS A 229 -3.21 -11.29 11.32
C LYS A 229 -3.61 -12.60 11.97
N TRP A 230 -4.76 -12.62 12.66
CA TRP A 230 -5.27 -13.80 13.33
C TRP A 230 -6.76 -14.01 13.05
N LYS A 231 -7.10 -15.15 12.43
CA LYS A 231 -8.49 -15.51 12.14
C LYS A 231 -9.06 -16.38 13.28
N ILE A 232 -10.14 -15.90 13.91
CA ILE A 232 -10.85 -16.57 15.01
C ILE A 232 -12.33 -16.70 14.60
N GLY A 233 -12.72 -17.86 14.10
CA GLY A 233 -14.09 -18.07 13.63
C GLY A 233 -14.47 -17.11 12.50
N LYS A 234 -15.47 -16.25 12.74
CA LYS A 234 -15.93 -15.22 11.80
C LYS A 234 -15.15 -13.90 11.90
N THR A 235 -14.28 -13.76 12.88
CA THR A 235 -13.49 -12.55 13.12
C THR A 235 -12.07 -12.74 12.59
N THR A 236 -11.54 -11.74 11.93
CA THR A 236 -10.10 -11.62 11.63
C THR A 236 -9.57 -10.36 12.28
N LEU A 237 -8.58 -10.51 13.14
CA LEU A 237 -7.89 -9.40 13.82
C LEU A 237 -6.60 -9.08 13.08
N PHE A 238 -6.26 -7.79 13.05
CA PHE A 238 -5.03 -7.28 12.43
C PHE A 238 -4.36 -6.31 13.38
N GLY A 239 -3.05 -6.38 13.48
CA GLY A 239 -2.22 -5.41 14.17
C GLY A 239 -0.91 -5.26 13.44
N ASN A 240 -0.48 -4.01 13.21
CA ASN A 240 0.86 -3.74 12.69
C ASN A 240 1.49 -2.52 13.35
N TYR A 241 2.81 -2.48 13.32
CA TYR A 241 3.63 -1.38 13.80
C TYR A 241 4.71 -1.08 12.77
N ILE A 242 4.91 0.20 12.50
CA ILE A 242 5.98 0.70 11.63
C ILE A 242 6.77 1.75 12.40
N HIS A 243 8.07 1.53 12.54
CA HIS A 243 9.02 2.56 12.95
C HIS A 243 9.76 3.07 11.73
N SER A 244 9.63 4.35 11.42
CA SER A 244 10.35 5.03 10.35
C SER A 244 11.35 6.01 10.93
N GLN A 245 12.56 6.04 10.39
CA GLN A 245 13.62 6.95 10.79
C GLN A 245 14.29 7.53 9.55
N ARG A 246 14.41 8.86 9.50
CA ARG A 246 15.10 9.58 8.41
C ARG A 246 16.26 10.38 8.95
N ASP A 247 17.39 10.32 8.27
CA ASP A 247 18.54 11.15 8.55
C ASP A 247 18.23 12.63 8.28
N SER A 248 18.95 13.55 8.95
CA SER A 248 18.80 14.98 8.74
C SER A 248 19.01 15.33 7.27
N ASN A 249 18.16 16.22 6.75
CA ASN A 249 18.16 16.67 5.35
C ASN A 249 18.00 15.55 4.31
N PHE A 250 17.44 14.38 4.68
CA PHE A 250 17.15 13.33 3.72
C PHE A 250 16.24 13.87 2.60
N ASP A 251 16.72 13.79 1.37
CA ASP A 251 16.00 14.25 0.18
C ASP A 251 15.27 13.08 -0.47
N SER A 252 13.99 12.91 -0.11
CA SER A 252 13.13 11.85 -0.64
C SER A 252 12.86 11.94 -2.15
N SER A 253 13.08 13.10 -2.77
CA SER A 253 12.83 13.30 -4.21
C SER A 253 13.78 12.50 -5.11
N LYS A 254 14.85 11.98 -4.55
CA LYS A 254 15.88 11.24 -5.29
C LYS A 254 16.11 9.82 -4.79
N GLY A 255 15.36 9.38 -3.81
CA GLY A 255 15.36 7.96 -3.42
C GLY A 255 14.51 7.13 -4.38
N GLY A 256 14.82 5.86 -4.61
CA GLY A 256 14.10 4.96 -5.51
C GLY A 256 12.65 4.61 -5.08
N THR A 257 12.05 5.41 -4.20
CA THR A 257 10.64 5.30 -3.79
C THR A 257 9.74 6.07 -4.75
N ASP A 258 8.44 5.94 -4.60
CA ASP A 258 7.41 6.71 -5.34
C ASP A 258 7.51 8.21 -4.99
N THR A 259 8.54 8.85 -5.54
CA THR A 259 9.09 10.15 -5.13
C THR A 259 8.13 11.31 -5.32
N ALA A 260 7.22 11.23 -6.29
CA ALA A 260 6.25 12.29 -6.53
C ALA A 260 5.28 12.47 -5.35
N THR A 261 4.95 11.41 -4.65
CA THR A 261 4.11 11.46 -3.44
C THR A 261 4.76 12.26 -2.33
N ILE A 262 6.06 12.07 -2.12
CA ILE A 262 6.80 12.70 -1.04
C ILE A 262 7.12 14.16 -1.40
N THR A 263 7.48 14.42 -2.64
CA THR A 263 7.76 15.78 -3.14
C THR A 263 6.51 16.66 -3.06
N SER A 264 5.33 16.13 -3.36
CA SER A 264 4.08 16.88 -3.27
C SER A 264 3.76 17.34 -1.84
N MET A 265 4.17 16.59 -0.83
CA MET A 265 3.97 16.96 0.57
C MET A 265 4.88 18.08 1.04
N THR A 266 6.12 18.16 0.52
CA THR A 266 7.09 19.20 0.92
C THR A 266 6.70 20.57 0.41
N THR A 267 5.90 20.65 -0.65
CA THR A 267 5.46 21.93 -1.25
C THR A 267 4.15 22.46 -0.66
N ALA A 268 3.43 21.65 0.12
CA ALA A 268 2.05 21.93 0.54
C ALA A 268 1.88 22.75 1.83
N ALA A 269 2.95 23.06 2.55
CA ALA A 269 2.85 23.78 3.83
C ALA A 269 2.44 25.24 3.67
N THR A 270 1.49 25.71 4.51
CA THR A 270 1.13 27.12 4.57
C THR A 270 2.32 27.97 4.98
N PRO A 271 2.38 29.24 4.56
CA PRO A 271 3.44 30.16 5.00
C PRO A 271 3.59 30.23 6.52
N GLY A 272 2.50 30.19 7.29
CA GLY A 272 2.53 30.28 8.75
C GLY A 272 3.14 29.10 9.48
N ASN A 273 3.08 27.90 8.89
CA ASN A 273 3.60 26.66 9.49
C ASN A 273 4.80 26.07 8.73
N ARG A 274 5.29 26.78 7.74
CA ARG A 274 6.38 26.29 6.88
C ARG A 274 7.67 26.04 7.66
N ALA A 275 7.97 26.84 8.68
CA ALA A 275 9.18 26.66 9.49
C ALA A 275 9.12 25.33 10.27
N ALA A 276 8.03 25.07 10.99
CA ALA A 276 7.82 23.80 11.69
C ALA A 276 7.79 22.61 10.74
N PHE A 277 7.10 22.74 9.60
CA PHE A 277 7.07 21.70 8.59
C PHE A 277 8.46 21.40 7.99
N ASN A 278 9.25 22.44 7.68
CA ASN A 278 10.59 22.27 7.14
C ASN A 278 11.56 21.68 8.17
N SER A 279 11.40 21.99 9.46
CA SER A 279 12.28 21.46 10.51
C SER A 279 12.27 19.94 10.56
N GLN A 280 11.14 19.29 10.31
CA GLN A 280 11.04 17.83 10.28
C GLN A 280 11.86 17.16 9.15
N PHE A 281 12.26 17.90 8.12
CA PHE A 281 13.13 17.41 7.05
C PHE A 281 14.58 17.82 7.25
N ALA A 282 14.83 18.97 7.89
CA ALA A 282 16.17 19.48 8.16
C ALA A 282 16.87 18.70 9.29
N THR A 283 16.11 18.14 10.22
CA THR A 283 16.62 17.36 11.34
C THR A 283 16.28 15.88 11.20
N ARG A 284 16.81 15.05 12.08
CA ARG A 284 16.45 13.64 12.14
C ARG A 284 14.97 13.51 12.49
N ARG A 285 14.21 12.78 11.68
CA ARG A 285 12.80 12.52 11.90
C ARG A 285 12.55 11.05 12.26
N GLN A 286 11.63 10.83 13.17
CA GLN A 286 11.12 9.52 13.54
C GLN A 286 9.58 9.54 13.47
N ASP A 287 9.00 8.45 12.96
CA ASP A 287 7.57 8.20 12.98
C ASP A 287 7.32 6.82 13.61
N ASP A 288 6.37 6.76 14.53
CA ASP A 288 5.87 5.54 15.15
C ASP A 288 4.41 5.36 14.77
N PHE A 289 4.14 4.41 13.91
CA PHE A 289 2.82 4.16 13.34
C PHE A 289 2.25 2.83 13.81
N PHE A 290 1.01 2.84 14.28
CA PHE A 290 0.28 1.66 14.77
C PHE A 290 -1.04 1.52 14.06
N THR A 291 -1.42 0.29 13.72
CA THR A 291 -2.75 -0.07 13.24
C THR A 291 -3.33 -1.20 14.08
N LEU A 292 -4.60 -1.05 14.48
CA LEU A 292 -5.43 -2.11 15.00
C LEU A 292 -6.69 -2.19 14.16
N ALA A 293 -7.04 -3.38 13.67
CA ALA A 293 -8.21 -3.55 12.84
C ALA A 293 -8.87 -4.92 13.04
N ALA A 294 -10.13 -5.00 12.66
CA ALA A 294 -10.89 -6.24 12.65
C ALA A 294 -11.81 -6.30 11.43
N THR A 295 -11.97 -7.51 10.90
CA THR A 295 -13.04 -7.84 9.95
C THR A 295 -13.96 -8.86 10.60
N TYR A 296 -15.28 -8.66 10.51
CA TYR A 296 -16.29 -9.58 11.00
C TYR A 296 -17.24 -10.01 9.87
N GLU A 297 -17.34 -11.32 9.64
CA GLU A 297 -18.24 -11.92 8.64
C GLU A 297 -19.65 -12.04 9.24
N LEU A 298 -20.52 -11.04 9.02
CA LEU A 298 -21.94 -11.08 9.45
C LEU A 298 -22.68 -12.24 8.79
N THR A 299 -22.56 -12.31 7.47
CA THR A 299 -23.05 -13.41 6.63
C THR A 299 -21.96 -13.80 5.61
N PRO A 300 -22.12 -14.89 4.84
CA PRO A 300 -21.18 -15.20 3.76
C PRO A 300 -21.04 -14.12 2.68
N ALA A 301 -22.04 -13.23 2.56
CA ALA A 301 -22.04 -12.14 1.58
C ALA A 301 -21.76 -10.76 2.20
N LEU A 302 -21.88 -10.60 3.52
CA LEU A 302 -21.80 -9.29 4.18
C LEU A 302 -20.73 -9.30 5.25
N SER A 303 -19.80 -8.38 5.18
CA SER A 303 -18.76 -8.16 6.18
C SER A 303 -18.69 -6.72 6.67
N VAL A 304 -18.21 -6.55 7.89
CA VAL A 304 -17.88 -5.26 8.48
C VAL A 304 -16.39 -5.24 8.76
N ILE A 305 -15.73 -4.16 8.36
CA ILE A 305 -14.31 -3.89 8.62
C ILE A 305 -14.25 -2.64 9.49
N GLY A 306 -13.45 -2.67 10.55
CA GLY A 306 -13.15 -1.49 11.38
C GLY A 306 -11.64 -1.39 11.59
N SER A 307 -11.13 -0.17 11.58
CA SER A 307 -9.70 0.08 11.81
C SER A 307 -9.48 1.40 12.55
N PHE A 308 -8.48 1.39 13.40
CA PHE A 308 -7.90 2.58 14.02
C PHE A 308 -6.41 2.63 13.75
N MET A 309 -5.93 3.79 13.33
CA MET A 309 -4.53 4.07 13.03
C MET A 309 -4.05 5.28 13.81
N TYR A 310 -2.84 5.21 14.29
CA TYR A 310 -2.17 6.28 15.02
C TYR A 310 -0.72 6.40 14.54
N ASP A 311 -0.32 7.61 14.21
CA ASP A 311 1.06 7.94 13.88
C ASP A 311 1.54 9.09 14.76
N ARG A 312 2.72 8.94 15.33
CA ARG A 312 3.44 9.97 16.05
C ARG A 312 4.71 10.34 15.29
N THR A 313 4.79 11.60 14.88
CA THR A 313 5.97 12.16 14.22
C THR A 313 6.78 12.99 15.21
N GLN A 314 8.08 12.76 15.26
CA GLN A 314 9.03 13.50 16.10
C GLN A 314 10.26 13.92 15.28
N ALA A 315 10.60 15.19 15.38
CA ALA A 315 11.86 15.78 14.86
C ALA A 315 12.25 16.94 15.77
N ASP A 316 13.46 17.50 15.58
CA ASP A 316 13.83 18.70 16.30
C ASP A 316 12.95 19.88 15.86
N GLY A 317 12.29 20.52 16.84
CA GLY A 317 11.30 21.57 16.58
C GLY A 317 9.99 21.11 15.92
N PHE A 318 9.70 19.77 15.93
CA PHE A 318 8.44 19.22 15.42
C PHE A 318 7.98 18.01 16.25
N ASN A 319 6.76 18.08 16.79
CA ASN A 319 6.12 16.98 17.50
C ASN A 319 4.61 16.97 17.19
N GLY A 320 4.16 15.99 16.46
CA GLY A 320 2.77 15.90 16.05
C GLY A 320 2.23 14.48 15.97
N SER A 321 0.92 14.37 15.82
CA SER A 321 0.24 13.09 15.66
C SER A 321 -0.82 13.14 14.58
N ARG A 322 -1.03 12.02 13.92
CA ARG A 322 -2.08 11.79 12.93
C ARG A 322 -2.86 10.55 13.35
N LYS A 323 -4.17 10.60 13.19
CA LYS A 323 -5.06 9.51 13.57
C LYS A 323 -6.12 9.34 12.51
N THR A 324 -6.51 8.09 12.28
CA THR A 324 -7.61 7.74 11.40
C THR A 324 -8.42 6.62 12.03
N ALA A 325 -9.73 6.79 12.08
CA ALA A 325 -10.67 5.70 12.34
C ALA A 325 -11.53 5.50 11.10
N TYR A 326 -11.70 4.26 10.64
CA TYR A 326 -12.63 3.97 9.56
C TYR A 326 -13.45 2.70 9.79
N ALA A 327 -14.59 2.64 9.12
CA ALA A 327 -15.42 1.44 9.03
C ALA A 327 -15.90 1.25 7.59
N VAL A 328 -16.03 -0.02 7.19
CA VAL A 328 -16.57 -0.42 5.87
C VAL A 328 -17.61 -1.51 6.09
N LEU A 329 -18.77 -1.33 5.47
CA LEU A 329 -19.78 -2.37 5.28
C LEU A 329 -19.66 -2.82 3.83
N ASP A 330 -19.26 -4.08 3.60
CA ASP A 330 -18.99 -4.64 2.27
C ASP A 330 -19.94 -5.79 1.97
N TYR A 331 -20.74 -5.64 0.90
CA TYR A 331 -21.71 -6.63 0.44
C TYR A 331 -21.30 -7.23 -0.90
N ASN A 332 -21.00 -8.52 -0.90
CA ASN A 332 -20.59 -9.28 -2.07
C ASN A 332 -21.81 -9.84 -2.80
N PHE A 333 -22.16 -9.29 -3.98
CA PHE A 333 -23.14 -9.87 -4.90
C PHE A 333 -22.63 -11.17 -5.50
N SER A 334 -21.32 -11.25 -5.71
CA SER A 334 -20.63 -12.42 -6.25
C SER A 334 -19.17 -12.45 -5.77
N LYS A 335 -18.39 -13.44 -6.20
CA LYS A 335 -16.93 -13.46 -5.94
C LYS A 335 -16.18 -12.31 -6.61
N ARG A 336 -16.78 -11.64 -7.58
CA ARG A 336 -16.16 -10.59 -8.41
C ARG A 336 -16.78 -9.21 -8.24
N THR A 337 -17.99 -9.12 -7.72
CA THR A 337 -18.73 -7.85 -7.64
C THR A 337 -19.21 -7.63 -6.23
N ASP A 338 -18.88 -6.48 -5.69
CA ASP A 338 -19.28 -6.01 -4.37
C ASP A 338 -19.68 -4.54 -4.39
N ALA A 339 -20.61 -4.17 -3.51
CA ALA A 339 -20.92 -2.80 -3.19
C ALA A 339 -20.59 -2.53 -1.73
N TYR A 340 -20.17 -1.31 -1.43
CA TYR A 340 -19.75 -0.96 -0.09
C TYR A 340 -20.23 0.43 0.35
N LEU A 341 -20.43 0.55 1.66
CA LEU A 341 -20.56 1.82 2.37
C LEU A 341 -19.33 1.95 3.27
N ALA A 342 -18.59 3.05 3.13
CA ALA A 342 -17.42 3.31 3.95
C ALA A 342 -17.47 4.70 4.57
N GLY A 343 -16.96 4.81 5.79
CA GLY A 343 -16.79 6.07 6.49
C GLY A 343 -15.45 6.13 7.18
N ALA A 344 -14.81 7.31 7.16
CA ALA A 344 -13.59 7.52 7.92
C ALA A 344 -13.56 8.92 8.52
N TYR A 345 -12.87 9.02 9.65
CA TYR A 345 -12.57 10.25 10.34
C TYR A 345 -11.07 10.35 10.55
N ASP A 346 -10.48 11.40 10.00
CA ASP A 346 -9.06 11.72 10.14
C ASP A 346 -8.92 12.94 11.04
N TRP A 347 -7.94 12.94 11.93
CA TRP A 347 -7.60 14.13 12.71
C TRP A 347 -6.12 14.16 13.05
N VAL A 348 -5.60 15.38 13.16
CA VAL A 348 -4.21 15.66 13.47
C VAL A 348 -4.09 16.46 14.76
N GLY A 349 -2.92 16.43 15.37
CA GLY A 349 -2.61 17.18 16.58
C GLY A 349 -1.15 17.59 16.63
N GLY A 350 -0.83 18.51 17.55
CA GLY A 350 0.50 19.08 17.66
C GLY A 350 0.87 19.89 16.42
N ASP A 351 2.11 19.79 16.00
CA ASP A 351 2.65 20.56 14.87
C ASP A 351 2.12 20.13 13.50
N TRP A 352 1.35 19.03 13.44
CA TRP A 352 0.59 18.69 12.23
C TRP A 352 -0.63 19.57 12.00
N ASN A 353 -1.11 20.30 13.02
CA ASN A 353 -2.22 21.23 12.85
C ASN A 353 -1.85 22.35 11.87
N GLY A 354 -2.67 22.54 10.85
CA GLY A 354 -2.50 23.56 9.83
C GLY A 354 -1.35 23.34 8.84
N VAL A 355 -0.60 22.23 8.97
CA VAL A 355 0.47 21.90 8.00
C VAL A 355 -0.13 21.53 6.64
N PHE A 356 -1.29 20.93 6.61
CA PHE A 356 -1.99 20.50 5.39
C PHE A 356 -2.90 21.59 4.85
N ALA A 357 -2.37 22.77 4.63
CA ALA A 357 -3.16 23.92 4.23
C ALA A 357 -3.29 24.13 2.72
N SER A 358 -2.68 23.31 1.90
CA SER A 358 -2.69 23.50 0.44
C SER A 358 -3.65 22.54 -0.25
N ASP A 359 -4.51 23.09 -1.09
CA ASP A 359 -5.51 22.37 -1.89
C ASP A 359 -4.97 21.85 -3.24
N THR A 360 -3.67 21.98 -3.51
CA THR A 360 -3.10 21.72 -4.83
C THR A 360 -2.42 20.37 -4.99
N THR A 361 -2.25 19.61 -3.92
CA THR A 361 -1.47 18.36 -3.97
C THR A 361 -2.32 17.13 -3.76
N ASN A 362 -2.37 16.28 -4.77
CA ASN A 362 -2.84 14.92 -4.63
C ASN A 362 -1.84 14.10 -3.82
N TRP A 363 -2.32 13.48 -2.76
CA TRP A 363 -1.57 12.58 -1.94
C TRP A 363 -1.42 11.22 -2.64
N ALA A 364 -0.25 10.61 -2.51
CA ALA A 364 -0.01 9.20 -2.77
C ALA A 364 -0.93 8.59 -3.84
N GLY A 365 -0.76 8.99 -5.09
CA GLY A 365 -1.53 8.37 -6.16
C GLY A 365 -3.02 8.73 -6.16
N GLY A 366 -3.40 9.91 -5.70
CA GLY A 366 -4.74 10.43 -5.88
C GLY A 366 -5.72 10.22 -4.73
N THR A 367 -5.31 9.72 -3.58
CA THR A 367 -6.21 9.55 -2.42
C THR A 367 -6.69 10.85 -1.79
N GLY A 368 -6.23 11.98 -2.31
CA GLY A 368 -6.86 13.31 -2.22
C GLY A 368 -7.27 13.85 -0.85
N ARG A 369 -6.84 13.24 0.25
CA ARG A 369 -7.18 13.74 1.58
C ARG A 369 -6.32 14.92 1.96
N LYS A 370 -6.92 16.07 1.78
CA LYS A 370 -6.35 17.36 2.12
C LYS A 370 -7.06 17.84 3.36
N LEU A 371 -6.36 17.95 4.47
CA LEU A 371 -6.91 18.62 5.65
C LEU A 371 -7.06 20.13 5.44
N ASN A 372 -6.50 20.68 4.35
CA ASN A 372 -6.66 22.07 3.88
C ASN A 372 -6.56 23.11 5.00
N GLY A 373 -5.60 22.97 5.90
CA GLY A 373 -5.47 23.82 7.08
C GLY A 373 -6.42 23.47 8.24
N GLN A 374 -7.29 22.49 8.05
CA GLN A 374 -8.16 21.97 9.09
C GLN A 374 -7.46 20.90 9.91
N SER A 375 -7.94 20.67 11.14
CA SER A 375 -7.39 19.63 12.04
C SER A 375 -8.06 18.27 11.88
N ASN A 376 -9.14 18.19 11.12
CA ASN A 376 -9.90 16.96 10.92
C ASN A 376 -10.66 16.94 9.59
N GLN A 377 -11.03 15.73 9.16
CA GLN A 377 -11.85 15.50 7.97
C GLN A 377 -12.69 14.24 8.14
N THR A 378 -13.98 14.34 7.78
CA THR A 378 -14.85 13.17 7.62
C THR A 378 -15.00 12.84 6.16
N THR A 379 -14.91 11.55 5.82
CA THR A 379 -15.21 11.05 4.47
C THR A 379 -16.24 9.96 4.55
N VAL A 380 -17.24 10.00 3.67
CA VAL A 380 -18.27 8.96 3.50
C VAL A 380 -18.31 8.59 2.03
N MET A 381 -18.31 7.28 1.73
CA MET A 381 -18.34 6.75 0.38
C MET A 381 -19.36 5.65 0.20
N VAL A 382 -20.03 5.65 -0.94
CA VAL A 382 -20.83 4.52 -1.43
C VAL A 382 -20.25 4.11 -2.77
N GLY A 383 -19.76 2.88 -2.87
CA GLY A 383 -19.02 2.43 -4.04
C GLY A 383 -19.46 1.08 -4.57
N LEU A 384 -19.05 0.82 -5.80
CA LEU A 384 -19.21 -0.44 -6.52
C LEU A 384 -17.85 -0.87 -7.08
N ARG A 385 -17.48 -2.13 -6.79
CA ARG A 385 -16.25 -2.71 -7.29
C ARG A 385 -16.52 -3.98 -8.09
N HIS A 386 -15.82 -4.11 -9.23
CA HIS A 386 -15.87 -5.30 -10.06
C HIS A 386 -14.45 -5.79 -10.39
N LYS A 387 -14.22 -7.08 -10.23
CA LYS A 387 -12.96 -7.80 -10.52
C LYS A 387 -13.17 -8.71 -11.72
N PHE A 388 -12.25 -8.74 -12.68
CA PHE A 388 -12.34 -9.57 -13.89
C PHE A 388 -11.04 -10.30 -14.19
#